data_e2f600de30147459a12fc938f434686d
#
_entry.id   e2f600de30147459a12fc938f434686d
#
_cell.length_a   1.000
_cell.length_b   1.000
_cell.length_c   1.000
_cell.angle_alpha   90.00
_cell.angle_beta   90.00
_cell.angle_gamma   90.00
#
_symmetry.space_group_name_H-M   'P 1'
#
loop_
_entity.id
_entity.type
_entity.pdbx_description
1 polymer ?
#
loop_
_entity_poly.entity_id
_entity_poly.type
_entity_poly.pdbx_seq_one_letter_code
_entity_poly.pdbx_strand_id
1 'polypeptide(L)'
;RLLKRWMLFPLKSKKEIDYRLDQVNYFFNHKDDADLVKEKLEAIGDLERMSSRLAVLKISPRELNQLKSSLEIIKPVKEWALGCNNKTIQKWGESISENNKVIEKIETALDPEAPVVIGKEKVIKDGFHEEIDELRSLSSDAKEVLLNIQQREIEATGIPSLKIAYNNVFGYYLEVRNTHKDKVPESWIRKQTLTSAERYITEELKEYEQKILGAEDKILQIEQELYQKLLSELLPEIPWIIHNAK
;
A
#
# COMPACT_ATOMS: atom_id res chain seq x y z
N ARG A 1 12.15 -25.85 -0.95
CA ARG A 1 10.85 -26.57 -0.97
C ARG A 1 10.69 -27.32 -2.29
N LEU A 2 10.87 -26.68 -3.45
CA LEU A 2 10.76 -27.29 -4.77
C LEU A 2 11.76 -28.44 -4.98
N LEU A 3 13.05 -28.25 -4.64
CA LEU A 3 14.08 -29.28 -4.75
C LEU A 3 13.72 -30.55 -3.96
N LYS A 4 13.24 -30.42 -2.71
CA LYS A 4 12.80 -31.59 -1.90
C LYS A 4 11.65 -32.34 -2.59
N ARG A 5 10.71 -31.62 -3.20
CA ARG A 5 9.59 -32.20 -3.95
C ARG A 5 10.09 -32.98 -5.18
N TRP A 6 11.03 -32.42 -5.93
CA TRP A 6 11.61 -33.08 -7.10
C TRP A 6 12.41 -34.35 -6.72
N MET A 7 13.09 -34.33 -5.57
CA MET A 7 13.78 -35.52 -5.05
C MET A 7 12.81 -36.65 -4.65
N LEU A 8 11.65 -36.30 -4.05
CA LEU A 8 10.64 -37.27 -3.65
C LEU A 8 9.78 -37.77 -4.84
N PHE A 9 9.57 -36.93 -5.84
CA PHE A 9 8.76 -37.22 -7.02
C PHE A 9 9.56 -36.91 -8.31
N PRO A 10 10.56 -37.75 -8.64
CA PRO A 10 11.38 -37.55 -9.83
C PRO A 10 10.57 -37.79 -11.09
N LEU A 11 10.96 -37.09 -12.16
CA LEU A 11 10.39 -37.30 -13.49
C LEU A 11 10.71 -38.73 -13.97
N LYS A 12 9.75 -39.36 -14.65
CA LYS A 12 9.90 -40.71 -15.24
C LYS A 12 9.95 -40.66 -16.78
N SER A 13 9.46 -39.57 -17.36
CA SER A 13 9.45 -39.36 -18.80
C SER A 13 10.82 -38.91 -19.30
N LYS A 14 11.46 -39.69 -20.16
CA LYS A 14 12.72 -39.31 -20.80
C LYS A 14 12.64 -37.96 -21.47
N LYS A 15 11.54 -37.69 -22.19
CA LYS A 15 11.32 -36.42 -22.89
C LYS A 15 11.32 -35.20 -21.95
N GLU A 16 10.71 -35.32 -20.77
CA GLU A 16 10.69 -34.25 -19.79
C GLU A 16 12.04 -34.07 -19.08
N ILE A 17 12.77 -35.16 -18.88
CA ILE A 17 14.14 -35.15 -18.33
C ILE A 17 15.07 -34.47 -19.32
N ASP A 18 15.07 -34.88 -20.60
CA ASP A 18 15.90 -34.29 -21.65
C ASP A 18 15.59 -32.79 -21.80
N TYR A 19 14.30 -32.41 -21.76
CA TYR A 19 13.90 -31.00 -21.83
C TYR A 19 14.51 -30.15 -20.68
N ARG A 20 14.53 -30.66 -19.46
CA ARG A 20 15.18 -29.95 -18.33
C ARG A 20 16.70 -29.93 -18.47
N LEU A 21 17.30 -31.01 -18.92
CA LEU A 21 18.76 -31.09 -19.13
C LEU A 21 19.20 -30.13 -20.25
N ASP A 22 18.40 -29.93 -21.29
CA ASP A 22 18.67 -28.97 -22.35
C ASP A 22 18.66 -27.52 -21.83
N GLN A 23 17.73 -27.19 -20.91
CA GLN A 23 17.71 -25.88 -20.25
C GLN A 23 18.96 -25.65 -19.39
N VAL A 24 19.35 -26.64 -18.59
CA VAL A 24 20.56 -26.57 -17.77
C VAL A 24 21.80 -26.43 -18.66
N ASN A 25 21.89 -27.20 -19.73
CA ASN A 25 23.00 -27.13 -20.68
C ASN A 25 23.08 -25.77 -21.38
N TYR A 26 21.92 -25.15 -21.69
CA TYR A 26 21.90 -23.81 -22.23
C TYR A 26 22.53 -22.81 -21.28
N PHE A 27 22.05 -22.70 -20.05
CA PHE A 27 22.58 -21.77 -19.05
C PHE A 27 24.03 -22.08 -18.63
N PHE A 28 24.44 -23.34 -18.67
CA PHE A 28 25.83 -23.72 -18.37
C PHE A 28 26.80 -23.15 -19.43
N ASN A 29 26.37 -23.10 -20.69
CA ASN A 29 27.17 -22.58 -21.80
C ASN A 29 27.00 -21.07 -22.07
N HIS A 30 25.95 -20.43 -21.51
CA HIS A 30 25.63 -19.02 -21.70
C HIS A 30 25.53 -18.33 -20.32
N LYS A 31 26.69 -18.05 -19.73
CA LYS A 31 26.78 -17.51 -18.36
C LYS A 31 26.17 -16.11 -18.24
N ASP A 32 26.34 -15.25 -19.25
CA ASP A 32 25.77 -13.90 -19.26
C ASP A 32 24.23 -13.95 -19.21
N ASP A 33 23.62 -14.86 -19.94
CA ASP A 33 22.16 -15.10 -19.88
C ASP A 33 21.73 -15.66 -18.52
N ALA A 34 22.54 -16.57 -17.96
CA ALA A 34 22.26 -17.12 -16.64
C ALA A 34 22.30 -16.06 -15.55
N ASP A 35 23.27 -15.14 -15.59
CA ASP A 35 23.41 -14.06 -14.63
C ASP A 35 22.28 -13.02 -14.79
N LEU A 36 21.93 -12.67 -16.02
CA LEU A 36 20.79 -11.77 -16.32
C LEU A 36 19.48 -12.33 -15.78
N VAL A 37 19.16 -13.59 -16.08
CA VAL A 37 17.91 -14.22 -15.61
C VAL A 37 17.93 -14.38 -14.08
N LYS A 38 19.06 -14.73 -13.50
CA LYS A 38 19.23 -14.83 -12.05
C LYS A 38 18.93 -13.51 -11.34
N GLU A 39 19.50 -12.39 -11.83
CA GLU A 39 19.24 -11.06 -11.29
C GLU A 39 17.74 -10.74 -11.30
N LYS A 40 17.05 -11.02 -12.39
CA LYS A 40 15.61 -10.82 -12.50
C LYS A 40 14.82 -11.71 -11.53
N LEU A 41 15.17 -13.00 -11.44
CA LEU A 41 14.50 -13.93 -10.53
C LEU A 41 14.73 -13.58 -9.04
N GLU A 42 15.90 -13.06 -8.68
CA GLU A 42 16.18 -12.59 -7.31
C GLU A 42 15.32 -11.40 -6.87
N ALA A 43 14.88 -10.59 -7.83
CA ALA A 43 13.99 -9.45 -7.59
C ALA A 43 12.50 -9.85 -7.50
N ILE A 44 12.12 -11.07 -7.90
CA ILE A 44 10.76 -11.60 -7.77
C ILE A 44 10.54 -12.10 -6.34
N GLY A 45 9.49 -11.59 -5.69
CA GLY A 45 9.09 -12.04 -4.35
C GLY A 45 8.46 -13.44 -4.34
N ASP A 46 8.09 -13.92 -3.16
CA ASP A 46 7.42 -15.21 -2.98
C ASP A 46 5.97 -15.18 -3.51
N LEU A 47 5.81 -15.45 -4.81
CA LEU A 47 4.53 -15.47 -5.51
C LEU A 47 3.55 -16.50 -4.90
N GLU A 48 4.02 -17.69 -4.48
CA GLU A 48 3.15 -18.71 -3.87
C GLU A 48 2.54 -18.18 -2.56
N ARG A 49 3.35 -17.57 -1.72
CA ARG A 49 2.90 -17.00 -0.44
C ARG A 49 1.92 -15.84 -0.66
N MET A 50 2.25 -14.91 -1.54
CA MET A 50 1.39 -13.74 -1.83
C MET A 50 0.07 -14.19 -2.47
N SER A 51 0.08 -15.12 -3.42
CA SER A 51 -1.14 -15.68 -4.02
C SER A 51 -1.99 -16.43 -2.99
N SER A 52 -1.38 -17.15 -2.06
CA SER A 52 -2.10 -17.85 -0.99
C SER A 52 -2.79 -16.85 -0.05
N ARG A 53 -2.16 -15.71 0.25
CA ARG A 53 -2.77 -14.64 1.05
C ARG A 53 -3.88 -13.91 0.30
N LEU A 54 -3.72 -13.70 -1.01
CA LEU A 54 -4.75 -13.15 -1.89
C LEU A 54 -5.96 -14.08 -1.95
N ALA A 55 -5.77 -15.38 -2.10
CA ALA A 55 -6.85 -16.36 -2.16
C ALA A 55 -7.78 -16.36 -0.93
N VAL A 56 -7.25 -15.98 0.24
CA VAL A 56 -8.01 -15.85 1.49
C VAL A 56 -8.34 -14.39 1.84
N LEU A 57 -8.16 -13.46 0.90
CA LEU A 57 -8.42 -12.01 1.05
C LEU A 57 -7.68 -11.38 2.25
N LYS A 58 -6.48 -11.90 2.59
CA LYS A 58 -5.64 -11.44 3.73
C LYS A 58 -4.31 -10.84 3.31
N ILE A 59 -4.12 -10.58 2.04
CA ILE A 59 -2.95 -9.84 1.55
C ILE A 59 -3.09 -8.36 1.96
N SER A 60 -2.02 -7.74 2.42
CA SER A 60 -2.02 -6.31 2.77
C SER A 60 -1.81 -5.44 1.52
N PRO A 61 -2.21 -4.14 1.55
CA PRO A 61 -1.99 -3.24 0.40
C PRO A 61 -0.53 -3.19 -0.04
N ARG A 62 0.42 -3.08 0.90
CA ARG A 62 1.86 -3.11 0.59
C ARG A 62 2.30 -4.42 -0.06
N GLU A 63 1.82 -5.58 0.43
CA GLU A 63 2.15 -6.86 -0.19
C GLU A 63 1.52 -7.02 -1.58
N LEU A 64 0.35 -6.39 -1.81
CA LEU A 64 -0.28 -6.38 -3.13
C LEU A 64 0.55 -5.57 -4.13
N ASN A 65 1.14 -4.43 -3.72
CA ASN A 65 2.12 -3.70 -4.51
C ASN A 65 3.39 -4.53 -4.78
N GLN A 66 3.89 -5.29 -3.79
CA GLN A 66 5.02 -6.21 -3.98
C GLN A 66 4.69 -7.32 -4.99
N LEU A 67 3.45 -7.83 -4.95
CA LEU A 67 2.98 -8.79 -5.95
C LEU A 67 3.00 -8.16 -7.34
N LYS A 68 2.45 -6.94 -7.51
CA LYS A 68 2.48 -6.20 -8.76
C LYS A 68 3.91 -6.06 -9.28
N SER A 69 4.83 -5.54 -8.48
CA SER A 69 6.23 -5.35 -8.88
C SER A 69 6.92 -6.67 -9.26
N SER A 70 6.60 -7.76 -8.56
CA SER A 70 7.11 -9.09 -8.93
C SER A 70 6.58 -9.57 -10.28
N LEU A 71 5.30 -9.29 -10.59
CA LEU A 71 4.70 -9.65 -11.87
C LEU A 71 5.24 -8.80 -13.03
N GLU A 72 5.55 -7.54 -12.79
CA GLU A 72 6.17 -6.63 -13.77
C GLU A 72 7.53 -7.16 -14.28
N ILE A 73 8.30 -7.84 -13.41
CA ILE A 73 9.59 -8.43 -13.75
C ILE A 73 9.44 -9.65 -14.69
N ILE A 74 8.30 -10.32 -14.67
CA ILE A 74 8.04 -11.52 -15.49
C ILE A 74 8.06 -11.20 -16.96
N LYS A 75 7.54 -10.04 -17.38
CA LYS A 75 7.49 -9.64 -18.79
C LYS A 75 8.88 -9.54 -19.45
N PRO A 76 9.87 -8.81 -18.90
CA PRO A 76 11.23 -8.81 -19.44
C PRO A 76 11.88 -10.20 -19.51
N VAL A 77 11.60 -11.08 -18.52
CA VAL A 77 12.11 -12.46 -18.56
C VAL A 77 11.50 -13.26 -19.73
N LYS A 78 10.20 -13.12 -19.95
CA LYS A 78 9.50 -13.72 -21.06
C LYS A 78 10.04 -13.22 -22.41
N GLU A 79 10.16 -11.91 -22.58
CA GLU A 79 10.67 -11.29 -23.80
C GLU A 79 12.10 -11.76 -24.11
N TRP A 80 12.97 -11.81 -23.12
CA TRP A 80 14.30 -12.37 -23.25
C TRP A 80 14.25 -13.84 -23.71
N ALA A 81 13.43 -14.69 -23.06
CA ALA A 81 13.33 -16.11 -23.39
C ALA A 81 12.83 -16.34 -24.82
N LEU A 82 11.85 -15.55 -25.27
CA LEU A 82 11.33 -15.62 -26.64
C LEU A 82 12.36 -15.14 -27.68
N GLY A 83 13.23 -14.20 -27.32
CA GLY A 83 14.31 -13.69 -28.15
C GLY A 83 15.55 -14.61 -28.27
N CYS A 84 15.66 -15.63 -27.41
CA CYS A 84 16.79 -16.56 -27.42
C CYS A 84 16.83 -17.41 -28.68
N ASN A 85 18.03 -17.69 -29.17
CA ASN A 85 18.22 -18.62 -30.30
C ASN A 85 18.28 -20.10 -29.85
N ASN A 86 17.37 -20.46 -28.90
CA ASN A 86 17.25 -21.82 -28.41
C ASN A 86 15.78 -22.21 -28.25
N LYS A 87 15.34 -23.23 -28.95
CA LYS A 87 13.94 -23.68 -28.99
C LYS A 87 13.40 -24.12 -27.60
N THR A 88 14.25 -24.66 -26.75
CA THR A 88 13.85 -25.10 -25.41
C THR A 88 13.56 -23.91 -24.50
N ILE A 89 14.40 -22.86 -24.57
CA ILE A 89 14.21 -21.61 -23.84
C ILE A 89 12.99 -20.84 -24.38
N GLN A 90 12.82 -20.77 -25.73
CA GLN A 90 11.63 -20.15 -26.33
C GLN A 90 10.33 -20.81 -25.84
N LYS A 91 10.25 -22.15 -25.81
CA LYS A 91 9.09 -22.87 -25.27
C LYS A 91 8.81 -22.58 -23.80
N TRP A 92 9.88 -22.41 -23.00
CA TRP A 92 9.73 -21.97 -21.63
C TRP A 92 9.13 -20.55 -21.59
N GLY A 93 9.64 -19.61 -22.37
CA GLY A 93 9.09 -18.27 -22.50
C GLY A 93 7.62 -18.24 -22.95
N GLU A 94 7.23 -19.12 -23.90
CA GLU A 94 5.83 -19.25 -24.34
C GLU A 94 4.89 -19.69 -23.19
N SER A 95 5.39 -20.46 -22.23
CA SER A 95 4.61 -20.93 -21.08
C SER A 95 4.37 -19.88 -20.02
N ILE A 96 5.14 -18.77 -20.00
CA ILE A 96 5.04 -17.70 -19.01
C ILE A 96 3.80 -16.85 -19.30
N SER A 97 2.98 -16.62 -18.28
CA SER A 97 1.84 -15.69 -18.31
C SER A 97 2.26 -14.28 -17.88
N GLU A 98 1.87 -13.25 -18.62
CA GLU A 98 2.26 -11.86 -18.32
C GLU A 98 1.47 -11.22 -17.16
N ASN A 99 0.29 -11.73 -16.83
CA ASN A 99 -0.60 -11.22 -15.78
C ASN A 99 -0.93 -9.71 -15.90
N ASN A 100 -0.96 -9.16 -17.11
CA ASN A 100 -1.16 -7.72 -17.36
C ASN A 100 -2.43 -7.17 -16.68
N LYS A 101 -3.52 -7.94 -16.66
CA LYS A 101 -4.78 -7.55 -16.00
C LYS A 101 -4.62 -7.34 -14.51
N VAL A 102 -3.79 -8.16 -13.85
CA VAL A 102 -3.51 -8.03 -12.41
C VAL A 102 -2.72 -6.76 -12.15
N ILE A 103 -1.66 -6.55 -12.94
CA ILE A 103 -0.80 -5.36 -12.84
C ILE A 103 -1.63 -4.10 -13.03
N GLU A 104 -2.42 -4.02 -14.11
CA GLU A 104 -3.25 -2.86 -14.45
C GLU A 104 -4.28 -2.53 -13.35
N LYS A 105 -4.99 -3.54 -12.84
CA LYS A 105 -5.97 -3.35 -11.76
C LYS A 105 -5.34 -2.80 -10.50
N ILE A 106 -4.19 -3.34 -10.10
CA ILE A 106 -3.48 -2.87 -8.91
C ILE A 106 -2.94 -1.45 -9.11
N GLU A 107 -2.30 -1.19 -10.25
CA GLU A 107 -1.71 0.10 -10.57
C GLU A 107 -2.75 1.23 -10.68
N THR A 108 -3.95 0.91 -11.17
CA THR A 108 -5.03 1.88 -11.32
C THR A 108 -5.66 2.23 -9.96
N ALA A 109 -5.84 1.25 -9.07
CA ALA A 109 -6.61 1.44 -7.85
C ALA A 109 -5.76 1.76 -6.62
N LEU A 110 -4.55 1.19 -6.52
CA LEU A 110 -3.76 1.22 -5.29
C LEU A 110 -2.69 2.32 -5.33
N ASP A 111 -2.55 3.03 -4.20
CA ASP A 111 -1.44 3.97 -4.02
C ASP A 111 -0.10 3.21 -3.99
N PRO A 112 0.94 3.68 -4.72
CA PRO A 112 2.25 3.02 -4.72
C PRO A 112 2.88 2.87 -3.34
N GLU A 113 2.64 3.83 -2.45
CA GLU A 113 3.16 3.85 -1.08
C GLU A 113 2.17 3.28 -0.05
N ALA A 114 1.16 2.52 -0.53
CA ALA A 114 0.12 1.99 0.33
C ALA A 114 0.69 1.23 1.56
N PRO A 115 0.11 1.45 2.75
CA PRO A 115 0.61 0.90 4.02
C PRO A 115 0.32 -0.59 4.16
N VAL A 116 0.85 -1.19 5.24
CA VAL A 116 0.49 -2.57 5.62
C VAL A 116 -0.93 -2.65 6.18
N VAL A 117 -1.36 -1.60 6.90
CA VAL A 117 -2.66 -1.55 7.60
C VAL A 117 -3.45 -0.37 7.07
N ILE A 118 -4.68 -0.63 6.63
CA ILE A 118 -5.62 0.39 6.16
C ILE A 118 -6.01 1.30 7.35
N GLY A 119 -6.07 2.62 7.09
CA GLY A 119 -6.53 3.62 8.05
C GLY A 119 -5.45 4.47 8.71
N LYS A 120 -4.17 4.29 8.36
CA LYS A 120 -3.08 5.17 8.81
C LYS A 120 -2.61 6.12 7.72
N GLU A 121 -2.55 5.62 6.52
CA GLU A 121 -2.06 6.31 5.34
C GLU A 121 -2.96 5.96 4.17
N LYS A 122 -2.84 6.69 3.08
CA LYS A 122 -3.62 6.50 1.85
C LYS A 122 -3.42 5.09 1.27
N VAL A 123 -4.53 4.41 0.98
CA VAL A 123 -4.54 3.08 0.34
C VAL A 123 -4.96 3.16 -1.12
N ILE A 124 -6.02 3.87 -1.40
CA ILE A 124 -6.56 4.06 -2.75
C ILE A 124 -5.91 5.29 -3.39
N LYS A 125 -5.50 5.15 -4.65
CA LYS A 125 -4.85 6.19 -5.45
C LYS A 125 -5.78 7.38 -5.67
N ASP A 126 -5.23 8.61 -5.70
CA ASP A 126 -5.99 9.79 -6.04
C ASP A 126 -6.50 9.69 -7.48
N GLY A 127 -7.71 10.17 -7.72
CA GLY A 127 -8.38 10.09 -9.03
C GLY A 127 -9.04 8.73 -9.33
N PHE A 128 -8.95 7.75 -8.41
CA PHE A 128 -9.61 6.46 -8.59
C PHE A 128 -11.08 6.49 -8.17
N HIS A 129 -11.44 7.27 -7.13
CA HIS A 129 -12.80 7.34 -6.59
C HIS A 129 -13.14 8.76 -6.15
N GLU A 130 -14.08 9.39 -6.86
CA GLU A 130 -14.45 10.80 -6.70
C GLU A 130 -14.82 11.17 -5.25
N GLU A 131 -15.66 10.36 -4.59
CA GLU A 131 -16.09 10.62 -3.21
C GLU A 131 -14.92 10.60 -2.20
N ILE A 132 -13.91 9.73 -2.39
CA ILE A 132 -12.71 9.75 -1.54
C ILE A 132 -11.92 11.03 -1.75
N ASP A 133 -11.77 11.47 -3.00
CA ASP A 133 -11.00 12.66 -3.34
C ASP A 133 -11.67 13.91 -2.78
N GLU A 134 -13.01 14.01 -2.86
CA GLU A 134 -13.80 15.07 -2.22
C GLU A 134 -13.64 15.08 -0.70
N LEU A 135 -13.72 13.90 -0.04
CA LEU A 135 -13.55 13.79 1.40
C LEU A 135 -12.14 14.14 1.86
N ARG A 136 -11.12 13.78 1.08
CA ARG A 136 -9.71 14.15 1.35
C ARG A 136 -9.51 15.66 1.25
N SER A 137 -10.07 16.29 0.22
CA SER A 137 -10.07 17.75 0.08
C SER A 137 -10.75 18.41 1.28
N LEU A 138 -11.94 17.97 1.64
CA LEU A 138 -12.68 18.49 2.79
C LEU A 138 -11.89 18.37 4.10
N SER A 139 -11.24 17.23 4.33
CA SER A 139 -10.40 17.02 5.53
C SER A 139 -9.16 17.91 5.51
N SER A 140 -8.52 18.09 4.34
CA SER A 140 -7.36 18.97 4.18
C SER A 140 -7.73 20.43 4.42
N ASP A 141 -8.80 20.91 3.79
CA ASP A 141 -9.29 22.28 3.94
C ASP A 141 -9.67 22.59 5.40
N ALA A 142 -10.33 21.66 6.08
CA ALA A 142 -10.65 21.82 7.48
C ALA A 142 -9.40 21.87 8.38
N LYS A 143 -8.34 21.12 8.08
CA LYS A 143 -7.05 21.21 8.79
C LYS A 143 -6.35 22.56 8.55
N GLU A 144 -6.43 23.11 7.35
CA GLU A 144 -5.92 24.46 7.06
C GLU A 144 -6.66 25.52 7.88
N VAL A 145 -8.00 25.40 7.99
CA VAL A 145 -8.77 26.31 8.85
C VAL A 145 -8.34 26.22 10.31
N LEU A 146 -8.00 25.03 10.85
CA LEU A 146 -7.46 24.93 12.21
C LEU A 146 -6.15 25.70 12.40
N LEU A 147 -5.27 25.72 11.40
CA LEU A 147 -4.06 26.55 11.42
C LEU A 147 -4.38 28.04 11.43
N ASN A 148 -5.36 28.45 10.63
CA ASN A 148 -5.83 29.84 10.60
C ASN A 148 -6.47 30.26 11.93
N ILE A 149 -7.26 29.38 12.57
CA ILE A 149 -7.79 29.59 13.90
C ILE A 149 -6.64 29.76 14.89
N GLN A 150 -5.62 28.90 14.88
CA GLN A 150 -4.48 29.03 15.77
C GLN A 150 -3.79 30.38 15.63
N GLN A 151 -3.52 30.82 14.40
CA GLN A 151 -2.85 32.10 14.16
C GLN A 151 -3.71 33.29 14.63
N ARG A 152 -5.00 33.28 14.32
CA ARG A 152 -5.96 34.31 14.78
C ARG A 152 -6.01 34.40 16.30
N GLU A 153 -6.07 33.26 17.00
CA GLU A 153 -6.11 33.22 18.45
C GLU A 153 -4.77 33.66 19.10
N ILE A 154 -3.62 33.37 18.47
CA ILE A 154 -2.32 33.91 18.88
C ILE A 154 -2.33 35.45 18.85
N GLU A 155 -2.83 36.02 17.74
CA GLU A 155 -2.91 37.49 17.55
C GLU A 155 -3.89 38.14 18.52
N ALA A 156 -5.07 37.55 18.70
CA ALA A 156 -6.11 38.08 19.57
C ALA A 156 -5.74 38.02 21.08
N THR A 157 -5.08 36.97 21.52
CA THR A 157 -4.73 36.76 22.94
C THR A 157 -3.33 37.27 23.29
N GLY A 158 -2.46 37.45 22.31
CA GLY A 158 -1.03 37.75 22.53
C GLY A 158 -0.30 36.61 23.25
N ILE A 159 -0.70 35.37 23.01
CA ILE A 159 -0.06 34.14 23.57
C ILE A 159 0.79 33.49 22.49
N PRO A 160 2.10 33.76 22.39
CA PRO A 160 2.93 33.27 21.28
C PRO A 160 3.18 31.78 21.31
N SER A 161 2.97 31.13 22.47
CA SER A 161 3.15 29.68 22.65
C SER A 161 1.87 28.87 22.48
N LEU A 162 0.78 29.52 22.06
CA LEU A 162 -0.49 28.84 21.77
C LEU A 162 -0.33 27.88 20.61
N LYS A 163 -0.84 26.68 20.75
CA LYS A 163 -0.91 25.71 19.66
C LYS A 163 -2.19 24.90 19.72
N ILE A 164 -2.71 24.53 18.57
CA ILE A 164 -3.75 23.53 18.42
C ILE A 164 -3.08 22.15 18.33
N ALA A 165 -3.58 21.19 19.10
CA ALA A 165 -3.14 19.81 19.07
C ALA A 165 -4.33 18.86 19.23
N TYR A 166 -4.15 17.60 18.90
CA TYR A 166 -5.17 16.56 18.97
C TYR A 166 -4.86 15.54 20.06
N ASN A 167 -5.89 15.07 20.74
CA ASN A 167 -5.82 13.99 21.71
C ASN A 167 -7.04 13.08 21.57
N ASN A 168 -6.85 11.76 21.55
CA ASN A 168 -7.92 10.78 21.38
C ASN A 168 -9.06 10.84 22.42
N VAL A 169 -8.83 11.45 23.58
CA VAL A 169 -9.83 11.56 24.66
C VAL A 169 -10.65 12.85 24.54
N PHE A 170 -10.01 13.95 24.15
CA PHE A 170 -10.62 15.30 24.16
C PHE A 170 -10.79 15.93 22.79
N GLY A 171 -10.27 15.28 21.73
CA GLY A 171 -10.26 15.82 20.39
C GLY A 171 -9.22 16.92 20.19
N TYR A 172 -9.54 17.89 19.32
CA TYR A 172 -8.71 19.08 19.12
C TYR A 172 -8.84 20.05 20.30
N TYR A 173 -7.71 20.61 20.74
CA TYR A 173 -7.64 21.56 21.86
C TYR A 173 -6.58 22.64 21.63
N LEU A 174 -6.79 23.77 22.28
CA LEU A 174 -5.82 24.87 22.40
C LEU A 174 -4.97 24.61 23.66
N GLU A 175 -3.66 24.47 23.50
CA GLU A 175 -2.73 24.32 24.63
C GLU A 175 -2.06 25.65 24.95
N VAL A 176 -2.24 26.10 26.20
CA VAL A 176 -1.71 27.36 26.75
C VAL A 176 -0.77 27.03 27.91
N ARG A 177 0.47 27.51 27.88
CA ARG A 177 1.40 27.40 29.00
C ARG A 177 0.90 28.17 30.22
N ASN A 178 1.13 27.66 31.42
CA ASN A 178 0.70 28.30 32.67
C ASN A 178 1.16 29.75 32.84
N THR A 179 2.28 30.14 32.19
CA THR A 179 2.79 31.51 32.16
C THR A 179 1.86 32.52 31.49
N HIS A 180 0.89 32.04 30.70
CA HIS A 180 -0.05 32.87 29.93
C HIS A 180 -1.52 32.60 30.26
N LYS A 181 -1.82 31.85 31.32
CA LYS A 181 -3.19 31.47 31.66
C LYS A 181 -4.12 32.67 31.92
N ASP A 182 -3.56 33.79 32.42
CA ASP A 182 -4.33 35.00 32.72
C ASP A 182 -4.76 35.77 31.45
N LYS A 183 -4.27 35.37 30.28
CA LYS A 183 -4.64 35.93 28.97
C LYS A 183 -5.70 35.12 28.24
N VAL A 184 -6.15 34.02 28.83
CA VAL A 184 -7.13 33.14 28.19
C VAL A 184 -8.50 33.78 28.24
N PRO A 185 -9.24 33.85 27.10
CA PRO A 185 -10.59 34.38 27.06
C PRO A 185 -11.57 33.57 27.91
N GLU A 186 -12.54 34.22 28.57
CA GLU A 186 -13.58 33.53 29.33
C GLU A 186 -14.47 32.60 28.50
N SER A 187 -14.55 32.84 27.19
CA SER A 187 -15.30 32.02 26.25
C SER A 187 -14.69 30.64 26.02
N TRP A 188 -13.42 30.43 26.37
CA TRP A 188 -12.77 29.14 26.20
C TRP A 188 -13.10 28.19 27.36
N ILE A 189 -13.51 26.98 27.02
CA ILE A 189 -13.87 25.96 28.02
C ILE A 189 -12.63 25.14 28.35
N ARG A 190 -12.17 25.23 29.62
CA ARG A 190 -11.05 24.43 30.11
C ARG A 190 -11.45 22.96 30.21
N LYS A 191 -10.66 22.08 29.59
CA LYS A 191 -10.86 20.63 29.59
C LYS A 191 -9.85 19.88 30.47
N GLN A 192 -8.63 20.37 30.54
CA GLN A 192 -7.58 19.68 31.30
C GLN A 192 -6.54 20.69 31.81
N THR A 193 -6.11 20.45 33.06
CA THR A 193 -4.98 21.15 33.68
C THR A 193 -3.80 20.17 33.76
N LEU A 194 -2.65 20.58 33.21
CA LEU A 194 -1.38 19.85 33.27
C LEU A 194 -0.42 20.62 34.18
N THR A 195 0.72 20.00 34.54
CA THR A 195 1.75 20.62 35.37
C THR A 195 2.31 21.94 34.78
N SER A 196 2.43 22.01 33.42
CA SER A 196 3.07 23.14 32.74
C SER A 196 2.15 23.89 31.78
N ALA A 197 0.91 23.40 31.54
CA ALA A 197 -0.03 23.96 30.58
C ALA A 197 -1.48 23.66 30.95
N GLU A 198 -2.40 24.39 30.35
CA GLU A 198 -3.84 24.09 30.40
C GLU A 198 -4.35 23.89 28.97
N ARG A 199 -5.39 23.06 28.83
CA ARG A 199 -6.01 22.71 27.55
C ARG A 199 -7.44 23.21 27.50
N TYR A 200 -7.76 23.87 26.43
CA TYR A 200 -9.06 24.52 26.23
C TYR A 200 -9.68 24.07 24.92
N ILE A 201 -11.00 24.16 24.85
CA ILE A 201 -11.78 23.96 23.62
C ILE A 201 -12.66 25.18 23.37
N THR A 202 -12.97 25.40 22.08
CA THR A 202 -13.98 26.37 21.63
C THR A 202 -15.06 25.64 20.85
N GLU A 203 -16.22 26.27 20.68
CA GLU A 203 -17.31 25.69 19.88
C GLU A 203 -16.90 25.53 18.41
N GLU A 204 -16.22 26.55 17.88
CA GLU A 204 -15.66 26.52 16.52
C GLU A 204 -14.69 25.33 16.32
N LEU A 205 -13.81 25.07 17.29
CA LEU A 205 -12.87 23.96 17.22
C LEU A 205 -13.59 22.61 17.15
N LYS A 206 -14.69 22.45 17.88
CA LYS A 206 -15.53 21.24 17.84
C LYS A 206 -16.22 21.04 16.48
N GLU A 207 -16.70 22.10 15.87
CA GLU A 207 -17.34 22.00 14.55
C GLU A 207 -16.37 21.48 13.48
N TYR A 208 -15.14 22.01 13.47
CA TYR A 208 -14.10 21.53 12.54
C TYR A 208 -13.62 20.13 12.86
N GLU A 209 -13.53 19.78 14.16
CA GLU A 209 -13.25 18.42 14.59
C GLU A 209 -14.26 17.42 14.01
N GLN A 210 -15.54 17.70 14.14
CA GLN A 210 -16.60 16.83 13.63
C GLN A 210 -16.51 16.66 12.09
N LYS A 211 -16.17 17.73 11.36
CA LYS A 211 -15.97 17.66 9.91
C LYS A 211 -14.76 16.77 9.54
N ILE A 212 -13.63 16.95 10.24
CA ILE A 212 -12.40 16.19 9.97
C ILE A 212 -12.61 14.70 10.30
N LEU A 213 -13.06 14.39 11.52
CA LEU A 213 -13.25 13.00 11.95
C LEU A 213 -14.32 12.30 11.12
N GLY A 214 -15.43 12.98 10.80
CA GLY A 214 -16.47 12.43 9.96
C GLY A 214 -16.00 12.14 8.54
N ALA A 215 -15.11 12.96 7.96
CA ALA A 215 -14.51 12.70 6.67
C ALA A 215 -13.50 11.53 6.75
N GLU A 216 -12.64 11.49 7.75
CA GLU A 216 -11.63 10.44 7.94
C GLU A 216 -12.29 9.06 8.15
N ASP A 217 -13.36 8.98 8.94
CA ASP A 217 -14.11 7.73 9.15
C ASP A 217 -14.74 7.22 7.85
N LYS A 218 -15.32 8.12 7.05
CA LYS A 218 -15.90 7.77 5.74
C LYS A 218 -14.82 7.32 4.75
N ILE A 219 -13.69 8.03 4.68
CA ILE A 219 -12.55 7.63 3.84
C ILE A 219 -12.11 6.22 4.20
N LEU A 220 -11.93 5.94 5.50
CA LEU A 220 -11.53 4.62 5.97
C LEU A 220 -12.51 3.52 5.53
N GLN A 221 -13.82 3.77 5.68
CA GLN A 221 -14.84 2.81 5.27
C GLN A 221 -14.78 2.55 3.76
N ILE A 222 -14.75 3.60 2.94
CA ILE A 222 -14.73 3.46 1.48
C ILE A 222 -13.43 2.80 1.02
N GLU A 223 -12.28 3.15 1.59
CA GLU A 223 -11.00 2.49 1.27
C GLU A 223 -11.03 0.99 1.59
N GLN A 224 -11.62 0.59 2.70
CA GLN A 224 -11.79 -0.82 3.05
C GLN A 224 -12.68 -1.55 2.04
N GLU A 225 -13.82 -0.97 1.67
CA GLU A 225 -14.75 -1.54 0.69
C GLU A 225 -14.11 -1.69 -0.70
N LEU A 226 -13.45 -0.65 -1.20
CA LEU A 226 -12.76 -0.65 -2.48
C LEU A 226 -11.60 -1.63 -2.51
N TYR A 227 -10.83 -1.71 -1.42
CA TYR A 227 -9.74 -2.66 -1.33
C TYR A 227 -10.25 -4.11 -1.34
N GLN A 228 -11.29 -4.43 -0.59
CA GLN A 228 -11.92 -5.76 -0.61
C GLN A 228 -12.49 -6.11 -1.99
N LYS A 229 -13.11 -5.15 -2.67
CA LYS A 229 -13.58 -5.30 -4.04
C LYS A 229 -12.42 -5.62 -4.99
N LEU A 230 -11.32 -4.85 -4.92
CA LEU A 230 -10.11 -5.10 -5.70
C LEU A 230 -9.59 -6.53 -5.48
N LEU A 231 -9.44 -6.97 -4.23
CA LEU A 231 -8.99 -8.33 -3.93
C LEU A 231 -9.92 -9.39 -4.56
N SER A 232 -11.23 -9.20 -4.44
CA SER A 232 -12.23 -10.12 -5.01
C SER A 232 -12.13 -10.21 -6.53
N GLU A 233 -11.86 -9.09 -7.20
CA GLU A 233 -11.69 -9.03 -8.64
C GLU A 233 -10.38 -9.67 -9.14
N LEU A 234 -9.39 -9.85 -8.26
CA LEU A 234 -8.14 -10.50 -8.56
C LEU A 234 -8.16 -12.03 -8.37
N LEU A 235 -9.14 -12.56 -7.64
CA LEU A 235 -9.23 -14.01 -7.35
C LEU A 235 -9.19 -14.91 -8.61
N PRO A 236 -9.87 -14.58 -9.72
CA PRO A 236 -9.84 -15.40 -10.94
C PRO A 236 -8.45 -15.51 -11.57
N GLU A 237 -7.56 -14.57 -11.30
CA GLU A 237 -6.22 -14.51 -11.89
C GLU A 237 -5.16 -15.33 -11.10
N ILE A 238 -5.49 -15.79 -9.89
CA ILE A 238 -4.57 -16.56 -9.02
C ILE A 238 -3.96 -17.78 -9.73
N PRO A 239 -4.69 -18.61 -10.49
CA PRO A 239 -4.12 -19.76 -11.17
C PRO A 239 -2.96 -19.40 -12.11
N TRP A 240 -3.04 -18.26 -12.79
CA TRP A 240 -2.00 -17.77 -13.70
C TRP A 240 -0.77 -17.24 -12.96
N ILE A 241 -0.97 -16.60 -11.79
CA ILE A 241 0.13 -16.17 -10.92
C ILE A 241 0.88 -17.39 -10.37
N ILE A 242 0.14 -18.40 -9.91
CA ILE A 242 0.73 -19.67 -9.38
C ILE A 242 1.42 -20.45 -10.50
N HIS A 243 0.94 -20.37 -11.74
CA HIS A 243 1.60 -21.01 -12.88
C HIS A 243 3.03 -20.48 -13.06
N ASN A 244 3.22 -19.18 -12.96
CA ASN A 244 4.53 -18.54 -13.07
C ASN A 244 5.45 -18.84 -11.86
N ALA A 245 4.89 -19.21 -10.72
CA ALA A 245 5.66 -19.53 -9.50
C ALA A 245 6.26 -20.94 -9.50
N LYS A 246 5.93 -21.76 -10.50
CA LYS A 246 6.38 -23.17 -10.63
C LYS A 246 7.47 -23.34 -11.67
#